data_7612bca7955a70ed6a7e5c5f39f0c191
#
_entry.id   7612bca7955a70ed6a7e5c5f39f0c191
#
_cell.length_a   1.000
_cell.length_b   1.000
_cell.length_c   1.000
_cell.angle_alpha   90.00
_cell.angle_beta   90.00
_cell.angle_gamma   90.00
#
_symmetry.space_group_name_H-M   'P 1'
#
loop_
_entity.id
_entity.type
_entity.pdbx_description
1 polymer ?
#
loop_
_entity_poly.entity_id
_entity_poly.type
_entity_poly.pdbx_seq_one_letter_code
_entity_poly.pdbx_strand_id
1 'polypeptide(L)'
;MTTFDKREEGFEKKFAHDEELRFKATARRNRMLGAWAAEKLGLKGADAEAYAREVVLADVEGTGVFAKLRKDFNAKGVAQSDHQIRRHMDELLAQAIAQLKAAG
;
A
#
# COMPACT_ATOMS: atom_id res chain seq x y z
N MET A 1 1.51 -9.23 40.20
CA MET A 1 0.96 -8.67 38.96
C MET A 1 2.04 -8.29 37.93
N THR A 2 3.23 -8.77 38.19
CA THR A 2 4.34 -8.53 37.27
C THR A 2 4.10 -9.09 35.86
N THR A 3 3.41 -10.23 35.77
CA THR A 3 3.09 -10.85 34.48
C THR A 3 2.13 -9.97 33.67
N PHE A 4 1.21 -9.31 34.35
CA PHE A 4 0.25 -8.42 33.72
C PHE A 4 0.95 -7.14 33.21
N ASP A 5 1.83 -6.60 34.03
CA ASP A 5 2.59 -5.39 33.68
C ASP A 5 3.52 -5.66 32.51
N LYS A 6 4.19 -6.81 32.49
CA LYS A 6 5.05 -7.21 31.38
C LYS A 6 4.24 -7.40 30.09
N ARG A 7 3.02 -7.90 30.22
CA ARG A 7 2.14 -8.07 29.08
C ARG A 7 1.73 -6.72 28.49
N GLU A 8 1.45 -5.74 29.36
CA GLU A 8 1.14 -4.37 28.93
C GLU A 8 2.31 -3.73 28.23
N GLU A 9 3.50 -3.82 28.82
CA GLU A 9 4.71 -3.29 28.22
C GLU A 9 5.00 -3.92 26.87
N GLY A 10 4.89 -5.23 26.79
CA GLY A 10 5.08 -5.95 25.53
C GLY A 10 4.06 -5.57 24.49
N PHE A 11 2.83 -5.33 24.90
CA PHE A 11 1.75 -4.92 24.01
C PHE A 11 2.02 -3.51 23.46
N GLU A 12 2.45 -2.58 24.30
CA GLU A 12 2.77 -1.21 23.88
C GLU A 12 3.91 -1.18 22.88
N LYS A 13 4.98 -1.92 23.14
CA LYS A 13 6.12 -2.00 22.23
C LYS A 13 5.73 -2.63 20.91
N LYS A 14 4.94 -3.67 20.96
CA LYS A 14 4.44 -4.35 19.77
C LYS A 14 3.55 -3.42 18.95
N PHE A 15 2.70 -2.66 19.62
CA PHE A 15 1.79 -1.73 19.00
C PHE A 15 2.55 -0.61 18.26
N ALA A 16 3.54 -0.03 18.91
CA ALA A 16 4.38 1.00 18.29
C ALA A 16 5.14 0.46 17.09
N HIS A 17 5.70 -0.74 17.23
CA HIS A 17 6.42 -1.41 16.14
C HIS A 17 5.46 -1.74 14.98
N ASP A 18 4.24 -2.18 15.30
CA ASP A 18 3.24 -2.51 14.29
C ASP A 18 2.77 -1.27 13.54
N GLU A 19 2.68 -0.11 14.22
CA GLU A 19 2.34 1.15 13.56
C GLU A 19 3.43 1.57 12.57
N GLU A 20 4.69 1.49 12.99
CA GLU A 20 5.82 1.79 12.12
C GLU A 20 5.88 0.84 10.94
N LEU A 21 5.69 -0.45 11.21
CA LEU A 21 5.65 -1.47 10.17
C LEU A 21 4.53 -1.22 9.19
N ARG A 22 3.36 -0.85 9.71
CA ARG A 22 2.20 -0.57 8.87
C ARG A 22 2.44 0.65 7.99
N PHE A 23 3.06 1.69 8.53
CA PHE A 23 3.41 2.88 7.76
C PHE A 23 4.33 2.54 6.60
N LYS A 24 5.39 1.78 6.88
CA LYS A 24 6.35 1.34 5.86
C LYS A 24 5.68 0.41 4.85
N ALA A 25 4.83 -0.48 5.33
CA ALA A 25 4.11 -1.42 4.48
C ALA A 25 3.14 -0.70 3.55
N THR A 26 2.45 0.32 4.05
CA THR A 26 1.51 1.10 3.25
C THR A 26 2.25 1.83 2.12
N ALA A 27 3.38 2.45 2.41
CA ALA A 27 4.19 3.12 1.39
C ALA A 27 4.67 2.14 0.33
N ARG A 28 5.15 0.97 0.76
CA ARG A 28 5.59 -0.08 -0.15
C ARG A 28 4.42 -0.63 -0.97
N ARG A 29 3.27 -0.87 -0.32
CA ARG A 29 2.06 -1.30 -1.00
C ARG A 29 1.65 -0.31 -2.08
N ASN A 30 1.69 0.98 -1.78
CA ASN A 30 1.30 2.01 -2.73
C ASN A 30 2.20 2.01 -3.96
N ARG A 31 3.49 1.80 -3.77
CA ARG A 31 4.43 1.68 -4.88
C ARG A 31 4.14 0.45 -5.73
N MET A 32 3.91 -0.68 -5.09
CA MET A 32 3.59 -1.94 -5.78
C MET A 32 2.26 -1.83 -6.53
N LEU A 33 1.28 -1.21 -5.90
CA LEU A 33 -0.03 -0.98 -6.50
C LEU A 33 0.08 -0.05 -7.71
N GLY A 34 0.90 0.99 -7.59
CA GLY A 34 1.19 1.89 -8.70
C GLY A 34 1.83 1.18 -9.89
N ALA A 35 2.75 0.26 -9.62
CA ALA A 35 3.38 -0.54 -10.68
C ALA A 35 2.36 -1.44 -11.36
N TRP A 36 1.49 -2.08 -10.59
CA TRP A 36 0.41 -2.91 -11.13
C TRP A 36 -0.54 -2.08 -12.00
N ALA A 37 -0.98 -0.93 -11.47
CA ALA A 37 -1.88 -0.04 -12.21
C ALA A 37 -1.24 0.50 -13.49
N ALA A 38 0.05 0.85 -13.42
CA ALA A 38 0.79 1.33 -14.60
C ALA A 38 0.78 0.29 -15.72
N GLU A 39 0.98 -0.98 -15.35
CA GLU A 39 0.92 -2.07 -16.31
C GLU A 39 -0.45 -2.14 -16.99
N LYS A 40 -1.52 -2.03 -16.21
CA LYS A 40 -2.89 -2.04 -16.74
C LYS A 40 -3.18 -0.82 -17.62
N LEU A 41 -2.53 0.30 -17.33
CA LEU A 41 -2.66 1.54 -18.10
C LEU A 41 -1.76 1.54 -19.34
N GLY A 42 -0.95 0.51 -19.53
CA GLY A 42 -0.06 0.39 -20.68
C GLY A 42 1.22 1.22 -20.56
N LEU A 43 1.55 1.66 -19.33
CA LEU A 43 2.78 2.44 -19.09
C LEU A 43 3.97 1.51 -18.92
N LYS A 44 5.14 1.96 -19.33
CA LYS A 44 6.39 1.19 -19.26
C LYS A 44 7.54 2.08 -18.85
N GLY A 45 8.60 1.46 -18.33
CA GLY A 45 9.85 2.13 -18.00
C GLY A 45 9.66 3.32 -17.08
N ALA A 46 10.23 4.46 -17.47
CA ALA A 46 10.19 5.68 -16.68
C ALA A 46 8.77 6.18 -16.41
N ASP A 47 7.87 6.00 -17.37
CA ASP A 47 6.47 6.40 -17.22
C ASP A 47 5.76 5.58 -16.14
N ALA A 48 6.03 4.29 -16.11
CA ALA A 48 5.48 3.40 -15.08
C ALA A 48 6.02 3.77 -13.69
N GLU A 49 7.31 4.07 -13.61
CA GLU A 49 7.92 4.50 -12.35
C GLU A 49 7.37 5.83 -11.87
N ALA A 50 7.17 6.77 -12.78
CA ALA A 50 6.58 8.07 -12.47
C ALA A 50 5.15 7.89 -11.95
N TYR A 51 4.38 7.00 -12.57
CA TYR A 51 3.02 6.72 -12.14
C TYR A 51 2.99 6.12 -10.74
N ALA A 52 3.89 5.19 -10.45
CA ALA A 52 3.97 4.58 -9.13
C ALA A 52 4.25 5.64 -8.05
N ARG A 53 5.11 6.61 -8.36
CA ARG A 53 5.37 7.74 -7.44
C ARG A 53 4.13 8.60 -7.24
N GLU A 54 3.34 8.81 -8.29
CA GLU A 54 2.09 9.56 -8.18
C GLU A 54 1.09 8.86 -7.25
N VAL A 55 1.04 7.54 -7.29
CA VAL A 55 0.15 6.76 -6.40
C VAL A 55 0.59 6.94 -4.94
N VAL A 56 1.88 6.89 -4.67
CA VAL A 56 2.40 7.13 -3.32
C VAL A 56 2.03 8.53 -2.85
N LEU A 57 2.20 9.54 -3.72
CA LEU A 57 1.86 10.93 -3.39
C LEU A 57 0.37 11.14 -3.16
N ALA A 58 -0.48 10.43 -3.88
CA ALA A 58 -1.93 10.53 -3.69
C ALA A 58 -2.34 10.17 -2.27
N ASP A 59 -1.66 9.19 -1.68
CA ASP A 59 -1.90 8.79 -0.30
C ASP A 59 -1.47 9.90 0.66
N VAL A 60 -0.28 10.45 0.46
CA VAL A 60 0.29 11.51 1.29
C VAL A 60 -0.54 12.78 1.21
N GLU A 61 -1.02 13.12 0.02
CA GLU A 61 -1.80 14.34 -0.22
C GLU A 61 -3.27 14.23 0.23
N GLY A 62 -3.69 13.03 0.62
CA GLY A 62 -5.05 12.83 1.10
C GLY A 62 -6.10 12.62 0.02
N THR A 63 -5.70 12.60 -1.25
CA THR A 63 -6.60 12.28 -2.37
C THR A 63 -7.12 10.85 -2.27
N GLY A 64 -6.23 9.96 -1.82
CA GLY A 64 -6.54 8.55 -1.67
C GLY A 64 -6.15 7.74 -2.88
N VAL A 65 -5.56 6.58 -2.59
CA VAL A 65 -5.03 5.69 -3.62
C VAL A 65 -6.15 5.10 -4.49
N PHE A 66 -7.22 4.66 -3.85
CA PHE A 66 -8.36 4.08 -4.56
C PHE A 66 -8.97 5.08 -5.55
N ALA A 67 -9.20 6.30 -5.09
CA ALA A 67 -9.80 7.35 -5.92
C ALA A 67 -8.93 7.67 -7.13
N LYS A 68 -7.60 7.71 -6.93
CA LYS A 68 -6.67 7.96 -8.03
C LYS A 68 -6.74 6.85 -9.07
N LEU A 69 -6.68 5.59 -8.64
CA LEU A 69 -6.73 4.47 -9.57
C LEU A 69 -8.07 4.42 -10.32
N ARG A 70 -9.18 4.67 -9.61
CA ARG A 70 -10.50 4.69 -10.21
C ARG A 70 -10.58 5.73 -11.33
N LYS A 71 -10.09 6.93 -11.04
CA LYS A 71 -10.06 8.03 -12.01
C LYS A 71 -9.23 7.69 -13.24
N ASP A 72 -8.03 7.18 -13.00
CA ASP A 72 -7.09 6.91 -14.09
C ASP A 72 -7.54 5.73 -14.97
N PHE A 73 -8.07 4.68 -14.34
CA PHE A 73 -8.63 3.55 -15.10
C PHE A 73 -9.83 3.98 -15.94
N ASN A 74 -10.70 4.81 -15.38
CA ASN A 74 -11.85 5.31 -16.13
C ASN A 74 -11.41 6.17 -17.32
N ALA A 75 -10.41 7.02 -17.12
CA ALA A 75 -9.90 7.89 -18.17
C ALA A 75 -9.30 7.11 -19.35
N LYS A 76 -8.71 5.96 -19.06
CA LYS A 76 -8.08 5.10 -20.08
C LYS A 76 -8.99 3.97 -20.57
N GLY A 77 -10.19 3.86 -20.03
CA GLY A 77 -11.11 2.79 -20.39
C GLY A 77 -10.66 1.42 -19.93
N VAL A 78 -9.90 1.34 -18.86
CA VAL A 78 -9.44 0.08 -18.29
C VAL A 78 -10.55 -0.53 -17.44
N ALA A 79 -10.93 -1.76 -17.74
CA ALA A 79 -12.04 -2.43 -17.06
C ALA A 79 -11.56 -3.12 -15.78
N GLN A 80 -11.43 -2.34 -14.72
CA GLN A 80 -11.15 -2.85 -13.38
C GLN A 80 -12.30 -2.43 -12.46
N SER A 81 -12.94 -3.40 -11.82
CA SER A 81 -14.03 -3.09 -10.89
C SER A 81 -13.47 -2.56 -9.58
N ASP A 82 -14.32 -1.88 -8.81
CA ASP A 82 -13.96 -1.41 -7.47
C ASP A 82 -13.50 -2.56 -6.60
N HIS A 83 -14.19 -3.70 -6.69
CA HIS A 83 -13.83 -4.90 -5.94
C HIS A 83 -12.42 -5.40 -6.30
N GLN A 84 -12.10 -5.42 -7.59
CA GLN A 84 -10.78 -5.85 -8.05
C GLN A 84 -9.68 -4.92 -7.56
N ILE A 85 -9.91 -3.61 -7.61
CA ILE A 85 -8.95 -2.63 -7.12
C ILE A 85 -8.71 -2.84 -5.62
N ARG A 86 -9.77 -2.95 -4.83
CA ARG A 86 -9.66 -3.15 -3.38
C ARG A 86 -8.98 -4.46 -3.04
N ARG A 87 -9.28 -5.50 -3.77
CA ARG A 87 -8.66 -6.80 -3.59
C ARG A 87 -7.15 -6.73 -3.81
N HIS A 88 -6.70 -6.05 -4.87
CA HIS A 88 -5.28 -5.86 -5.13
C HIS A 88 -4.63 -5.02 -4.03
N MET A 89 -5.32 -3.99 -3.56
CA MET A 89 -4.82 -3.18 -2.45
C MET A 89 -4.55 -4.04 -1.21
N ASP A 90 -5.49 -4.91 -0.87
CA ASP A 90 -5.37 -5.78 0.30
C ASP A 90 -4.28 -6.84 0.12
N GLU A 91 -4.23 -7.49 -1.04
CA GLU A 91 -3.23 -8.52 -1.33
C GLU A 91 -1.82 -7.94 -1.33
N LEU A 92 -1.64 -6.78 -1.93
CA LEU A 92 -0.33 -6.13 -1.98
C LEU A 92 0.10 -5.61 -0.61
N LEU A 93 -0.85 -5.19 0.23
CA LEU A 93 -0.52 -4.82 1.59
C LEU A 93 0.01 -6.02 2.38
N ALA A 94 -0.64 -7.17 2.25
CA ALA A 94 -0.18 -8.40 2.89
C ALA A 94 1.21 -8.79 2.40
N GLN A 95 1.48 -8.68 1.10
CA GLN A 95 2.79 -8.95 0.53
C GLN A 95 3.85 -7.97 1.05
N ALA A 96 3.51 -6.69 1.13
CA ALA A 96 4.42 -5.66 1.63
C ALA A 96 4.80 -5.92 3.08
N ILE A 97 3.84 -6.30 3.91
CA ILE A 97 4.09 -6.64 5.31
C ILE A 97 5.03 -7.85 5.39
N ALA A 98 4.74 -8.89 4.61
CA ALA A 98 5.57 -10.10 4.59
C ALA A 98 7.00 -9.79 4.16
N GLN A 99 7.18 -8.95 3.14
CA GLN A 99 8.50 -8.56 2.65
C GLN A 99 9.28 -7.79 3.71
N LEU A 100 8.64 -6.87 4.41
CA LEU A 100 9.28 -6.09 5.47
C LEU A 100 9.68 -6.96 6.66
N LYS A 101 8.84 -7.91 7.04
CA LYS A 101 9.17 -8.84 8.12
C LYS A 101 10.32 -9.74 7.74
N ALA A 102 10.37 -10.19 6.50
CA ALA A 102 11.47 -11.04 6.00
C ALA A 102 12.79 -10.27 5.94
N ALA A 103 12.75 -9.00 5.62
CA ALA A 103 13.95 -8.15 5.53
C ALA A 103 14.45 -7.70 6.90
N GLY A 104 13.57 -7.62 7.86
CA GLY A 104 13.88 -7.13 9.18
C GLY A 104 14.25 -8.19 10.17
#